data_2e169cb0f5bd25c394c6d51e18854f92
#
_entry.id   2e169cb0f5bd25c394c6d51e18854f92
#
_cell.length_a   1.000
_cell.length_b   1.000
_cell.length_c   1.000
_cell.angle_alpha   90.00
_cell.angle_beta   90.00
_cell.angle_gamma   90.00
#
_symmetry.space_group_name_H-M   'P 1'
#
loop_
_entity.id
_entity.type
_entity.pdbx_description
1 polymer ?
#
loop_
_entity_poly.entity_id
_entity_poly.type
_entity_poly.pdbx_seq_one_letter_code
_entity_poly.pdbx_strand_id
1 'polypeptide(L)'
;MLRFLRHIPPFLPTLIVLVAICYLSLDADPFPDKDSWFTFPGSDKVVHIIMYGGLTATFCFDYYRRVAAPCKLWLLIVALVGIVMELLQAHMGIGRTGDFVDVIANSLGALIGIVVGNRLFTRLFIKVES
;
A
#
# COMPACT_ATOMS: atom_id res chain seq x y z
N MET A 1 -10.70 -17.94 15.41
CA MET A 1 -9.88 -16.82 14.88
C MET A 1 -10.58 -16.05 13.77
N LEU A 2 -11.15 -16.68 12.75
CA LEU A 2 -11.82 -15.99 11.62
C LEU A 2 -13.10 -15.23 12.03
N ARG A 3 -13.82 -15.67 13.06
CA ARG A 3 -15.01 -14.94 13.57
C ARG A 3 -14.66 -13.56 14.13
N PHE A 4 -13.51 -13.40 14.76
CA PHE A 4 -13.04 -12.10 15.28
C PHE A 4 -12.76 -11.11 14.13
N LEU A 5 -12.18 -11.59 13.03
CA LEU A 5 -11.89 -10.74 11.88
C LEU A 5 -13.15 -10.13 11.23
N ARG A 6 -14.32 -10.76 11.37
CA ARG A 6 -15.59 -10.23 10.86
C ARG A 6 -16.11 -9.01 11.64
N HIS A 7 -15.63 -8.80 12.89
CA HIS A 7 -16.02 -7.65 13.71
C HIS A 7 -15.22 -6.38 13.39
N ILE A 8 -14.08 -6.50 12.70
CA ILE A 8 -13.33 -5.34 12.24
C ILE A 8 -14.18 -4.59 11.19
N PRO A 9 -14.39 -3.26 11.33
CA PRO A 9 -15.11 -2.49 10.32
C PRO A 9 -14.59 -2.71 8.91
N PRO A 10 -15.45 -2.67 7.89
CA PRO A 10 -15.02 -2.84 6.50
C PRO A 10 -14.00 -1.77 6.12
N PHE A 11 -12.93 -2.22 5.45
CA PHE A 11 -11.85 -1.37 4.95
C PHE A 11 -11.10 -0.52 5.98
N LEU A 12 -11.33 -0.73 7.30
CA LEU A 12 -10.59 -0.02 8.34
C LEU A 12 -9.07 -0.30 8.28
N PRO A 13 -8.57 -1.53 8.14
CA PRO A 13 -7.15 -1.80 7.94
C PRO A 13 -6.58 -1.07 6.72
N THR A 14 -7.29 -1.11 5.60
CA THR A 14 -6.88 -0.40 4.38
C THR A 14 -6.83 1.11 4.60
N LEU A 15 -7.82 1.68 5.27
CA LEU A 15 -7.87 3.10 5.57
C LEU A 15 -6.72 3.54 6.49
N ILE A 16 -6.39 2.76 7.52
CA ILE A 16 -5.27 3.03 8.41
C ILE A 16 -3.95 3.09 7.62
N VAL A 17 -3.71 2.10 6.75
CA VAL A 17 -2.50 2.07 5.92
C VAL A 17 -2.48 3.24 4.94
N LEU A 18 -3.62 3.58 4.32
CA LEU A 18 -3.72 4.72 3.41
C LEU A 18 -3.40 6.05 4.11
N VAL A 19 -3.94 6.27 5.31
CA VAL A 19 -3.65 7.48 6.10
C VAL A 19 -2.17 7.53 6.48
N ALA A 20 -1.57 6.41 6.87
CA ALA A 20 -0.14 6.35 7.17
C ALA A 20 0.71 6.67 5.93
N ILE A 21 0.34 6.18 4.74
CA ILE A 21 1.01 6.52 3.48
C ILE A 21 0.88 8.01 3.18
N CYS A 22 -0.32 8.58 3.30
CA CYS A 22 -0.52 10.01 3.08
C CYS A 22 0.37 10.83 4.02
N TYR A 23 0.42 10.48 5.30
CA TYR A 23 1.27 11.17 6.28
C TYR A 23 2.75 11.07 5.90
N LEU A 24 3.28 9.85 5.68
CA LEU A 24 4.69 9.63 5.36
C LEU A 24 5.11 10.22 4.01
N SER A 25 4.19 10.29 3.04
CA SER A 25 4.48 10.83 1.72
C SER A 25 4.42 12.36 1.68
N LEU A 26 3.56 12.98 2.50
CA LEU A 26 3.36 14.43 2.47
C LEU A 26 4.17 15.16 3.56
N ASP A 27 4.81 14.45 4.49
CA ASP A 27 5.74 15.05 5.44
C ASP A 27 7.07 15.39 4.74
N ALA A 28 7.60 16.58 5.02
CA ALA A 28 8.86 17.06 4.45
C ALA A 28 10.07 16.22 4.88
N ASP A 29 10.05 15.71 6.10
CA ASP A 29 11.12 14.88 6.67
C ASP A 29 10.52 13.80 7.60
N PRO A 30 9.90 12.76 7.05
CA PRO A 30 9.24 11.73 7.83
C PRO A 30 10.23 10.88 8.65
N PHE A 31 11.52 10.98 8.37
CA PHE A 31 12.60 10.27 9.06
C PHE A 31 13.73 11.23 9.39
N PRO A 32 13.62 12.03 10.48
CA PRO A 32 14.57 13.08 10.82
C PRO A 32 15.98 12.56 11.13
N ASP A 33 16.10 11.32 11.60
CA ASP A 33 17.39 10.68 11.91
C ASP A 33 17.96 9.99 10.67
N LYS A 34 18.65 10.74 9.82
CA LYS A 34 19.29 10.25 8.59
C LYS A 34 20.42 9.25 8.80
N ASP A 35 20.89 9.06 10.02
CA ASP A 35 21.90 8.03 10.39
C ASP A 35 21.29 6.62 10.50
N SER A 36 20.02 6.46 10.15
CA SER A 36 19.31 5.20 10.20
C SER A 36 19.60 4.32 8.98
N TRP A 37 19.25 3.08 9.08
CA TRP A 37 19.43 1.95 8.15
C TRP A 37 18.96 2.19 6.69
N PHE A 38 18.35 3.33 6.39
CA PHE A 38 17.74 3.70 5.11
C PHE A 38 18.54 4.74 4.32
N THR A 39 19.86 4.81 4.48
CA THR A 39 20.70 5.82 3.81
C THR A 39 21.38 5.33 2.53
N PHE A 40 21.04 4.13 2.03
CA PHE A 40 21.59 3.65 0.75
C PHE A 40 20.85 4.26 -0.46
N PRO A 41 21.54 4.43 -1.61
CA PRO A 41 20.91 4.95 -2.83
C PRO A 41 19.67 4.11 -3.24
N GLY A 42 18.53 4.75 -3.42
CA GLY A 42 17.27 4.08 -3.77
C GLY A 42 16.47 3.53 -2.59
N SER A 43 16.86 3.81 -1.36
CA SER A 43 16.09 3.42 -0.16
C SER A 43 14.68 3.97 -0.17
N ASP A 44 14.46 5.17 -0.70
CA ASP A 44 13.16 5.79 -0.93
C ASP A 44 12.27 4.91 -1.83
N LYS A 45 12.80 4.35 -2.90
CA LYS A 45 12.07 3.45 -3.83
C LYS A 45 11.64 2.16 -3.13
N VAL A 46 12.50 1.61 -2.26
CA VAL A 46 12.16 0.43 -1.45
C VAL A 46 11.03 0.75 -0.49
N VAL A 47 11.04 1.92 0.15
CA VAL A 47 9.95 2.38 1.02
C VAL A 47 8.64 2.49 0.23
N HIS A 48 8.65 3.08 -0.97
CA HIS A 48 7.49 3.16 -1.86
C HIS A 48 6.93 1.77 -2.20
N ILE A 49 7.79 0.81 -2.59
CA ILE A 49 7.37 -0.57 -2.87
C ILE A 49 6.71 -1.21 -1.65
N ILE A 50 7.28 -1.05 -0.46
CA ILE A 50 6.74 -1.63 0.79
C ILE A 50 5.40 -0.99 1.14
N MET A 51 5.28 0.33 1.09
CA MET A 51 4.06 1.06 1.41
C MET A 51 2.91 0.66 0.48
N TYR A 52 3.12 0.69 -0.82
CA TYR A 52 2.06 0.38 -1.80
C TYR A 52 1.78 -1.12 -1.89
N GLY A 53 2.78 -1.96 -1.64
CA GLY A 53 2.58 -3.41 -1.47
C GLY A 53 1.73 -3.73 -0.24
N GLY A 54 2.02 -3.08 0.89
CA GLY A 54 1.23 -3.18 2.12
C GLY A 54 -0.20 -2.68 1.93
N LEU A 55 -0.39 -1.53 1.28
CA LEU A 55 -1.72 -0.99 0.96
C LEU A 55 -2.54 -1.99 0.13
N THR A 56 -1.94 -2.54 -0.92
CA THR A 56 -2.63 -3.50 -1.78
C THR A 56 -2.93 -4.82 -1.06
N ALA A 57 -2.00 -5.30 -0.24
CA ALA A 57 -2.20 -6.51 0.55
C ALA A 57 -3.32 -6.35 1.60
N THR A 58 -3.36 -5.23 2.34
CA THR A 58 -4.44 -4.94 3.30
C THR A 58 -5.78 -4.78 2.60
N PHE A 59 -5.78 -4.16 1.41
CA PHE A 59 -6.99 -4.08 0.62
C PHE A 59 -7.47 -5.46 0.16
N CYS A 60 -6.57 -6.34 -0.34
CA CYS A 60 -6.91 -7.72 -0.67
C CYS A 60 -7.49 -8.46 0.55
N PHE A 61 -6.92 -8.27 1.73
CA PHE A 61 -7.45 -8.82 2.98
C PHE A 61 -8.89 -8.37 3.24
N ASP A 62 -9.16 -7.06 3.18
CA ASP A 62 -10.48 -6.49 3.40
C ASP A 62 -11.50 -6.97 2.36
N TYR A 63 -11.08 -7.05 1.10
CA TYR A 63 -11.91 -7.50 0.01
C TYR A 63 -12.27 -8.98 0.12
N TYR A 64 -11.28 -9.87 0.33
CA TYR A 64 -11.54 -11.31 0.52
C TYR A 64 -12.45 -11.60 1.70
N ARG A 65 -12.28 -10.87 2.77
CA ARG A 65 -13.10 -10.98 3.95
C ARG A 65 -14.58 -10.69 3.71
N ARG A 66 -14.89 -9.93 2.66
CA ARG A 66 -16.25 -9.48 2.33
C ARG A 66 -16.85 -10.18 1.11
N VAL A 67 -16.06 -10.38 0.09
CA VAL A 67 -16.54 -10.79 -1.24
C VAL A 67 -16.11 -12.21 -1.60
N ALA A 68 -15.13 -12.79 -0.90
CA ALA A 68 -14.57 -14.12 -1.15
C ALA A 68 -14.12 -14.33 -2.63
N ALA A 69 -13.63 -13.27 -3.28
CA ALA A 69 -13.23 -13.28 -4.68
C ALA A 69 -11.86 -12.59 -4.88
N PRO A 70 -11.10 -12.96 -5.93
CA PRO A 70 -9.85 -12.31 -6.26
C PRO A 70 -10.02 -10.83 -6.61
N CYS A 71 -9.15 -10.01 -6.03
CA CYS A 71 -9.16 -8.58 -6.23
C CYS A 71 -8.38 -8.21 -7.51
N LYS A 72 -9.06 -7.98 -8.63
CA LYS A 72 -8.41 -7.68 -9.92
C LYS A 72 -8.38 -6.17 -10.26
N LEU A 73 -9.43 -5.42 -9.92
CA LEU A 73 -9.60 -4.01 -10.33
C LEU A 73 -8.74 -3.02 -9.53
N TRP A 74 -8.17 -3.43 -8.42
CA TRP A 74 -7.56 -2.55 -7.44
C TRP A 74 -6.16 -2.11 -7.79
N LEU A 75 -5.50 -2.80 -8.72
CA LEU A 75 -4.23 -2.35 -9.26
C LEU A 75 -4.36 -0.93 -9.85
N LEU A 76 -5.49 -0.67 -10.55
CA LEU A 76 -5.77 0.65 -11.11
C LEU A 76 -5.99 1.72 -10.03
N ILE A 77 -6.71 1.39 -8.96
CA ILE A 77 -6.98 2.36 -7.88
C ILE A 77 -5.70 2.68 -7.12
N VAL A 78 -4.90 1.68 -6.78
CA VAL A 78 -3.64 1.90 -6.06
C VAL A 78 -2.64 2.64 -6.94
N ALA A 79 -2.56 2.34 -8.24
CA ALA A 79 -1.74 3.09 -9.17
C ALA A 79 -2.20 4.56 -9.28
N LEU A 80 -3.52 4.80 -9.31
CA LEU A 80 -4.08 6.14 -9.32
C LEU A 80 -3.75 6.91 -8.03
N VAL A 81 -3.86 6.27 -6.87
CA VAL A 81 -3.42 6.86 -5.59
C VAL A 81 -1.94 7.25 -5.66
N GLY A 82 -1.08 6.38 -6.18
CA GLY A 82 0.35 6.68 -6.37
C GLY A 82 0.59 7.91 -7.23
N ILE A 83 -0.08 8.00 -8.38
CA ILE A 83 0.02 9.15 -9.28
C ILE A 83 -0.46 10.43 -8.59
N VAL A 84 -1.59 10.39 -7.89
CA VAL A 84 -2.13 11.56 -7.17
C VAL A 84 -1.15 12.01 -6.08
N MET A 85 -0.53 11.09 -5.35
CA MET A 85 0.45 11.43 -4.31
C MET A 85 1.68 12.10 -4.91
N GLU A 86 2.21 11.61 -6.04
CA GLU A 86 3.34 12.25 -6.74
C GLU A 86 3.00 13.65 -7.25
N LEU A 87 1.79 13.86 -7.77
CA LEU A 87 1.33 15.17 -8.18
C LEU A 87 1.21 16.14 -7.00
N LEU A 88 0.69 15.67 -5.86
CA LEU A 88 0.62 16.47 -4.64
C LEU A 88 2.02 16.86 -4.15
N GLN A 89 2.97 15.92 -4.10
CA GLN A 89 4.34 16.19 -3.70
C GLN A 89 5.02 17.22 -4.61
N ALA A 90 4.80 17.11 -5.92
CA ALA A 90 5.32 18.07 -6.89
C ALA A 90 4.78 19.51 -6.69
N HIS A 91 3.54 19.66 -6.23
CA HIS A 91 2.89 20.96 -6.04
C HIS A 91 3.12 21.58 -4.64
N MET A 92 3.45 20.78 -3.63
CA MET A 92 3.56 21.26 -2.26
C MET A 92 4.84 22.08 -1.99
N GLY A 93 5.85 22.01 -2.85
CA GLY A 93 7.08 22.82 -2.71
C GLY A 93 7.90 22.59 -1.43
N ILE A 94 7.67 21.46 -0.74
CA ILE A 94 8.29 21.08 0.55
C ILE A 94 9.67 20.39 0.35
N GLY A 95 10.38 20.70 -0.72
CA GLY A 95 11.70 20.10 -1.02
C GLY A 95 11.63 18.69 -1.59
N ARG A 96 10.43 18.13 -1.82
CA ARG A 96 10.22 16.90 -2.59
C ARG A 96 9.81 17.25 -4.02
N THR A 97 10.48 16.65 -4.98
CA THR A 97 10.11 16.71 -6.39
C THR A 97 9.43 15.39 -6.74
N GLY A 98 8.23 15.47 -7.33
CA GLY A 98 7.57 14.26 -7.86
C GLY A 98 8.51 13.54 -8.81
N ASP A 99 8.77 12.26 -8.55
CA ASP A 99 9.69 11.44 -9.34
C ASP A 99 8.90 10.34 -10.06
N PHE A 100 9.03 10.32 -11.40
CA PHE A 100 8.40 9.26 -12.19
C PHE A 100 8.86 7.85 -11.79
N VAL A 101 10.08 7.70 -11.27
CA VAL A 101 10.60 6.42 -10.76
C VAL A 101 9.83 5.98 -9.51
N ASP A 102 9.32 6.92 -8.71
CA ASP A 102 8.48 6.62 -7.55
C ASP A 102 7.11 6.09 -7.98
N VAL A 103 6.54 6.58 -9.10
CA VAL A 103 5.33 6.01 -9.70
C VAL A 103 5.55 4.54 -10.11
N ILE A 104 6.71 4.23 -10.68
CA ILE A 104 7.07 2.85 -11.04
C ILE A 104 7.21 1.99 -9.78
N ALA A 105 7.90 2.49 -8.75
CA ALA A 105 8.06 1.80 -7.48
C ALA A 105 6.71 1.53 -6.79
N ASN A 106 5.81 2.51 -6.77
CA ASN A 106 4.44 2.38 -6.26
C ASN A 106 3.67 1.28 -7.02
N SER A 107 3.75 1.28 -8.34
CA SER A 107 3.08 0.30 -9.20
C SER A 107 3.64 -1.10 -9.02
N LEU A 108 4.95 -1.24 -8.88
CA LEU A 108 5.61 -2.51 -8.60
C LEU A 108 5.21 -3.06 -7.22
N GLY A 109 5.20 -2.20 -6.21
CA GLY A 109 4.71 -2.53 -4.87
C GLY A 109 3.28 -3.03 -4.91
N ALA A 110 2.39 -2.31 -5.59
CA ALA A 110 0.99 -2.70 -5.76
C ALA A 110 0.84 -4.07 -6.45
N LEU A 111 1.62 -4.33 -7.49
CA LEU A 111 1.62 -5.62 -8.19
C LEU A 111 2.08 -6.77 -7.28
N ILE A 112 3.15 -6.57 -6.51
CA ILE A 112 3.62 -7.55 -5.53
C ILE A 112 2.53 -7.79 -4.47
N GLY A 113 1.95 -6.72 -3.94
CA GLY A 113 0.90 -6.79 -2.93
C GLY A 113 -0.33 -7.56 -3.38
N ILE A 114 -0.79 -7.37 -4.64
CA ILE A 114 -1.95 -8.10 -5.16
C ILE A 114 -1.63 -9.59 -5.40
N VAL A 115 -0.44 -9.91 -5.89
CA VAL A 115 -0.03 -11.31 -6.10
C VAL A 115 0.08 -12.05 -4.77
N VAL A 116 0.77 -11.45 -3.81
CA VAL A 116 0.95 -12.03 -2.46
C VAL A 116 -0.39 -12.09 -1.72
N GLY A 117 -1.15 -11.00 -1.72
CA GLY A 117 -2.45 -10.92 -1.08
C GLY A 117 -3.43 -11.94 -1.63
N ASN A 118 -3.57 -12.04 -2.95
CA ASN A 118 -4.45 -13.02 -3.57
C ASN A 118 -4.05 -14.46 -3.20
N ARG A 119 -2.76 -14.81 -3.27
CA ARG A 119 -2.29 -16.15 -2.90
C ARG A 119 -2.53 -16.50 -1.43
N LEU A 120 -2.25 -15.54 -0.54
CA LEU A 120 -2.37 -15.73 0.90
C LEU A 120 -3.84 -15.84 1.32
N PHE A 121 -4.67 -14.89 0.89
CA PHE A 121 -6.04 -14.80 1.37
C PHE A 121 -6.98 -15.79 0.67
N THR A 122 -6.70 -16.19 -0.58
CA THR A 122 -7.38 -17.33 -1.19
C THR A 122 -7.21 -18.59 -0.33
N ARG A 123 -6.01 -18.86 0.14
CA ARG A 123 -5.74 -20.03 0.99
C ARG A 123 -6.41 -19.93 2.36
N LEU A 124 -6.46 -18.74 2.93
CA LEU A 124 -7.01 -18.53 4.28
C LEU A 124 -8.55 -18.49 4.32
N PHE A 125 -9.18 -17.90 3.33
CA PHE A 125 -10.62 -17.66 3.36
C PHE A 125 -11.44 -18.64 2.50
N ILE A 126 -10.93 -19.12 1.37
CA ILE A 126 -11.67 -20.04 0.50
C ILE A 126 -11.53 -21.48 0.98
N LYS A 127 -10.38 -21.88 1.52
CA LYS A 127 -10.15 -23.26 2.02
C LYS A 127 -10.88 -23.60 3.32
N VAL A 128 -11.52 -22.64 3.99
CA VAL A 128 -12.27 -22.86 5.23
C VAL A 128 -13.76 -23.15 4.97
N GLU A 129 -14.24 -22.94 3.74
CA GLU A 129 -15.64 -23.21 3.35
C GLU A 129 -15.82 -24.58 2.65
N SER A 130 -14.75 -25.35 2.46
CA SER A 130 -14.76 -26.72 1.96
C SER A 130 -14.49 -27.71 3.09
#